data_4a5223a114cb6412f193e1288b6ca051
#
_entry.id   4a5223a114cb6412f193e1288b6ca051
#
_cell.length_a   1.000
_cell.length_b   1.000
_cell.length_c   1.000
_cell.angle_alpha   90.00
_cell.angle_beta   90.00
_cell.angle_gamma   90.00
#
_symmetry.space_group_name_H-M   'P 1'
#
loop_
_entity.id
_entity.type
_entity.pdbx_description
1 polymer ?
#
loop_
_entity_poly.entity_id
_entity_poly.type
_entity_poly.pdbx_seq_one_letter_code
_entity_poly.pdbx_strand_id
1 'polypeptide(L)'
;MDFLKSIEFASISDAIKTGVIDHHKLYEKGFIGTSKEKECFLISFDDSFIDSILDSVDTTYPLFFIRGANLAKAFLERNESFEGEGYLEFVYTGEKMNFELQDGFKMKKLDLSYFDIVRKNYHLADDEYIKNRLDGGFVTGLFDNIDSLVGFVGEHYEGAMGMLEVMPEYRKRGYGTILEKQRINQTLSEHRTPYCNVLYGNDASLELQHKLGLKKTSLDTWWVWRREKS
;
A
#
# COMPACT_ATOMS: atom_id res chain seq x y z
N MET A 1 -22.09 -10.19 2.73
CA MET A 1 -20.74 -9.55 2.74
C MET A 1 -20.81 -8.12 2.16
N ASP A 2 -21.70 -7.28 2.71
CA ASP A 2 -21.85 -5.91 2.15
C ASP A 2 -20.74 -4.94 2.57
N PHE A 3 -20.02 -5.22 3.66
CA PHE A 3 -18.94 -4.37 4.13
C PHE A 3 -17.77 -4.27 3.14
N LEU A 4 -17.46 -5.33 2.38
CA LEU A 4 -16.42 -5.33 1.36
C LEU A 4 -16.71 -4.39 0.17
N LYS A 5 -17.92 -3.85 0.05
CA LYS A 5 -18.28 -2.86 -0.96
C LYS A 5 -18.00 -1.42 -0.51
N SER A 6 -17.75 -1.23 0.78
CA SER A 6 -17.39 0.07 1.33
C SER A 6 -15.94 0.43 1.01
N ILE A 7 -15.68 1.70 0.74
CA ILE A 7 -14.31 2.21 0.58
C ILE A 7 -13.46 2.00 1.84
N GLU A 8 -14.09 1.89 3.00
CA GLU A 8 -13.43 1.64 4.29
C GLU A 8 -12.64 0.32 4.33
N PHE A 9 -12.97 -0.61 3.44
CA PHE A 9 -12.34 -1.93 3.36
C PHE A 9 -11.79 -2.24 1.97
N ALA A 10 -11.48 -1.21 1.20
CA ALA A 10 -10.98 -1.35 -0.17
C ALA A 10 -9.71 -2.21 -0.24
N SER A 11 -8.76 -2.00 0.67
CA SER A 11 -7.53 -2.80 0.78
C SER A 11 -7.81 -4.28 1.03
N ILE A 12 -8.70 -4.61 1.97
CA ILE A 12 -9.06 -5.99 2.29
C ILE A 12 -9.84 -6.64 1.14
N SER A 13 -10.79 -5.90 0.56
CA SER A 13 -11.56 -6.38 -0.59
C SER A 13 -10.66 -6.68 -1.78
N ASP A 14 -9.69 -5.83 -2.06
CA ASP A 14 -8.72 -6.02 -3.13
C ASP A 14 -7.79 -7.21 -2.83
N ALA A 15 -7.27 -7.31 -1.60
CA ALA A 15 -6.41 -8.41 -1.17
C ALA A 15 -7.11 -9.80 -1.24
N ILE A 16 -8.41 -9.88 -0.94
CA ILE A 16 -9.21 -11.10 -1.14
C ILE A 16 -9.38 -11.38 -2.63
N LYS A 17 -9.73 -10.37 -3.41
CA LYS A 17 -9.99 -10.50 -4.85
C LYS A 17 -8.76 -10.96 -5.64
N THR A 18 -7.58 -10.48 -5.25
CA THR A 18 -6.30 -10.82 -5.88
C THR A 18 -5.68 -12.11 -5.35
N GLY A 19 -6.25 -12.69 -4.29
CA GLY A 19 -5.75 -13.91 -3.66
C GLY A 19 -4.54 -13.69 -2.75
N VAL A 20 -4.23 -12.44 -2.39
CA VAL A 20 -3.25 -12.11 -1.33
C VAL A 20 -3.76 -12.69 -0.02
N ILE A 21 -5.01 -12.39 0.36
CA ILE A 21 -5.68 -13.09 1.45
C ILE A 21 -6.25 -14.39 0.89
N ASP A 22 -5.65 -15.51 1.23
CA ASP A 22 -6.02 -16.85 0.76
C ASP A 22 -6.96 -17.58 1.72
N HIS A 23 -6.92 -17.28 3.01
CA HIS A 23 -7.83 -17.77 4.02
C HIS A 23 -8.37 -16.62 4.86
N HIS A 24 -9.66 -16.66 5.19
CA HIS A 24 -10.24 -15.67 6.06
C HIS A 24 -11.44 -16.20 6.83
N LYS A 25 -11.70 -15.57 7.98
CA LYS A 25 -12.87 -15.79 8.81
C LYS A 25 -13.55 -14.46 9.10
N LEU A 26 -14.83 -14.40 8.77
CA LEU A 26 -15.69 -13.29 9.12
C LEU A 26 -16.39 -13.60 10.44
N TYR A 27 -16.30 -12.68 11.38
CA TYR A 27 -17.00 -12.68 12.65
C TYR A 27 -18.19 -11.71 12.56
N GLU A 28 -19.07 -11.72 13.56
CA GLU A 28 -20.22 -10.80 13.63
C GLU A 28 -19.79 -9.33 13.49
N LYS A 29 -18.70 -8.95 14.17
CA LYS A 29 -18.19 -7.59 14.23
C LYS A 29 -16.69 -7.48 13.92
N GLY A 30 -16.16 -8.38 13.12
CA GLY A 30 -14.74 -8.35 12.80
C GLY A 30 -14.33 -9.32 11.70
N PHE A 31 -13.04 -9.26 11.35
CA PHE A 31 -12.46 -10.07 10.29
C PHE A 31 -11.01 -10.44 10.65
N ILE A 32 -10.65 -11.68 10.36
CA ILE A 32 -9.26 -12.16 10.37
C ILE A 32 -9.00 -12.81 9.02
N GLY A 33 -7.94 -12.37 8.33
CA GLY A 33 -7.45 -12.96 7.10
C GLY A 33 -5.99 -13.32 7.21
N THR A 34 -5.53 -14.27 6.40
CA THR A 34 -4.12 -14.66 6.34
C THR A 34 -3.66 -14.80 4.90
N SER A 35 -2.37 -14.58 4.66
CA SER A 35 -1.72 -14.76 3.37
C SER A 35 -0.69 -15.90 3.41
N LYS A 36 -0.33 -16.41 2.22
CA LYS A 36 0.78 -17.37 2.06
C LYS A 36 2.13 -16.78 2.44
N GLU A 37 2.27 -15.47 2.34
CA GLU A 37 3.48 -14.71 2.72
C GLU A 37 3.59 -14.48 4.24
N LYS A 38 2.74 -15.17 5.03
CA LYS A 38 2.71 -15.10 6.49
C LYS A 38 2.32 -13.72 7.04
N GLU A 39 1.43 -13.03 6.36
CA GLU A 39 0.77 -11.83 6.84
C GLU A 39 -0.58 -12.18 7.47
N CYS A 40 -0.97 -11.44 8.51
CA CYS A 40 -2.28 -11.56 9.13
C CYS A 40 -3.01 -10.20 9.07
N PHE A 41 -4.24 -10.22 8.56
CA PHE A 41 -5.10 -9.05 8.37
C PHE A 41 -6.17 -9.03 9.43
N LEU A 42 -6.23 -7.95 10.22
CA LEU A 42 -7.15 -7.82 11.34
C LEU A 42 -8.05 -6.60 11.18
N ILE A 43 -9.34 -6.78 11.41
CA ILE A 43 -10.31 -5.70 11.50
C ILE A 43 -11.25 -5.96 12.66
N SER A 44 -11.55 -4.92 13.46
CA SER A 44 -12.74 -4.88 14.29
C SER A 44 -13.67 -3.77 13.77
N PHE A 45 -14.95 -4.10 13.56
CA PHE A 45 -15.96 -3.15 13.11
C PHE A 45 -16.59 -2.37 14.27
N ASP A 46 -16.27 -2.76 15.51
CA ASP A 46 -16.81 -2.21 16.73
C ASP A 46 -15.76 -2.42 17.85
N ASP A 47 -15.41 -1.36 18.55
CA ASP A 47 -14.41 -1.41 19.63
C ASP A 47 -14.76 -2.41 20.74
N SER A 48 -16.04 -2.67 20.98
CA SER A 48 -16.49 -3.70 21.93
C SER A 48 -16.12 -5.13 21.52
N PHE A 49 -15.69 -5.35 20.28
CA PHE A 49 -15.31 -6.67 19.74
C PHE A 49 -13.79 -6.87 19.61
N ILE A 50 -12.98 -5.86 19.96
CA ILE A 50 -11.52 -5.91 19.87
C ILE A 50 -10.95 -7.11 20.62
N ASP A 51 -11.36 -7.32 21.86
CA ASP A 51 -10.88 -8.44 22.67
C ASP A 51 -11.18 -9.80 22.03
N SER A 52 -12.37 -9.97 21.47
CA SER A 52 -12.76 -11.21 20.78
C SER A 52 -11.92 -11.48 19.53
N ILE A 53 -11.54 -10.45 18.79
CA ILE A 53 -10.63 -10.57 17.66
C ILE A 53 -9.24 -10.97 18.16
N LEU A 54 -8.70 -10.28 19.15
CA LEU A 54 -7.37 -10.51 19.68
C LEU A 54 -7.22 -11.91 20.32
N ASP A 55 -8.25 -12.42 20.97
CA ASP A 55 -8.27 -13.77 21.53
C ASP A 55 -8.30 -14.87 20.44
N SER A 56 -8.64 -14.51 19.21
CA SER A 56 -8.71 -15.43 18.06
C SER A 56 -7.48 -15.34 17.15
N VAL A 57 -6.54 -14.45 17.42
CA VAL A 57 -5.37 -14.18 16.57
C VAL A 57 -4.24 -15.15 16.86
N ASP A 58 -3.67 -15.72 15.81
CA ASP A 58 -2.41 -16.47 15.88
C ASP A 58 -1.23 -15.48 15.83
N THR A 59 -0.62 -15.22 16.98
CA THR A 59 0.53 -14.32 17.09
C THR A 59 1.87 -14.93 16.65
N THR A 60 1.86 -16.12 16.05
CA THR A 60 3.06 -16.69 15.40
C THR A 60 3.37 -16.02 14.06
N TYR A 61 2.39 -15.36 13.44
CA TYR A 61 2.61 -14.55 12.25
C TYR A 61 3.61 -13.42 12.54
N PRO A 62 4.56 -13.15 11.64
CA PRO A 62 5.58 -12.11 11.84
C PRO A 62 5.09 -10.70 11.51
N LEU A 63 4.04 -10.58 10.69
CA LEU A 63 3.56 -9.31 10.14
C LEU A 63 2.04 -9.24 10.20
N PHE A 64 1.52 -8.11 10.66
CA PHE A 64 0.09 -7.83 10.76
C PHE A 64 -0.28 -6.55 10.03
N PHE A 65 -1.34 -6.62 9.25
CA PHE A 65 -2.04 -5.49 8.67
C PHE A 65 -3.33 -5.27 9.48
N ILE A 66 -3.37 -4.21 10.26
CA ILE A 66 -4.46 -3.95 11.20
C ILE A 66 -5.24 -2.71 10.77
N ARG A 67 -6.55 -2.82 10.63
CA ARG A 67 -7.44 -1.69 10.35
C ARG A 67 -8.06 -1.17 11.64
N GLY A 68 -7.72 0.08 11.98
CA GLY A 68 -8.20 0.81 13.15
C GLY A 68 -7.14 0.97 14.24
N ALA A 69 -6.92 2.22 14.67
CA ALA A 69 -5.91 2.57 15.66
C ALA A 69 -6.16 1.92 17.02
N ASN A 70 -7.44 1.80 17.46
CA ASN A 70 -7.79 1.18 18.73
C ASN A 70 -7.42 -0.32 18.76
N LEU A 71 -7.70 -1.04 17.66
CA LEU A 71 -7.31 -2.45 17.53
C LEU A 71 -5.80 -2.63 17.53
N ALA A 72 -5.08 -1.78 16.77
CA ALA A 72 -3.62 -1.83 16.70
C ALA A 72 -2.98 -1.54 18.07
N LYS A 73 -3.46 -0.52 18.79
CA LYS A 73 -3.00 -0.20 20.13
C LYS A 73 -3.22 -1.36 21.09
N ALA A 74 -4.43 -1.92 21.13
CA ALA A 74 -4.75 -3.06 21.98
C ALA A 74 -3.91 -4.31 21.64
N PHE A 75 -3.62 -4.55 20.33
CA PHE A 75 -2.72 -5.61 19.91
C PHE A 75 -1.31 -5.41 20.46
N LEU A 76 -0.75 -4.22 20.31
CA LEU A 76 0.61 -3.88 20.78
C LEU A 76 0.74 -3.94 22.31
N GLU A 77 -0.29 -3.50 23.04
CA GLU A 77 -0.34 -3.60 24.50
C GLU A 77 -0.32 -5.05 25.01
N ARG A 78 -0.95 -5.98 24.26
CA ARG A 78 -0.95 -7.41 24.59
C ARG A 78 0.30 -8.16 24.11
N ASN A 79 1.06 -7.59 23.17
CA ASN A 79 2.13 -8.29 22.47
C ASN A 79 3.41 -7.43 22.41
N GLU A 80 4.13 -7.32 23.52
CA GLU A 80 5.34 -6.50 23.69
C GLU A 80 6.48 -6.84 22.70
N SER A 81 6.46 -8.05 22.12
CA SER A 81 7.44 -8.46 21.11
C SER A 81 7.19 -7.88 19.72
N PHE A 82 6.17 -7.05 19.56
CA PHE A 82 5.82 -6.38 18.33
C PHE A 82 6.00 -4.86 18.45
N GLU A 83 6.18 -4.23 17.30
CA GLU A 83 6.13 -2.79 17.12
C GLU A 83 5.40 -2.49 15.81
N GLY A 84 4.97 -1.25 15.61
CA GLY A 84 4.20 -0.93 14.43
C GLY A 84 4.12 0.55 14.16
N GLU A 85 3.65 0.86 12.96
CA GLU A 85 3.55 2.20 12.43
C GLU A 85 2.19 2.42 11.77
N GLY A 86 1.63 3.62 11.98
CA GLY A 86 0.30 4.00 11.50
C GLY A 86 0.34 4.78 10.19
N TYR A 87 -0.64 4.53 9.34
CA TYR A 87 -0.81 5.14 8.02
C TYR A 87 -2.25 5.58 7.83
N LEU A 88 -2.43 6.60 7.01
CA LEU A 88 -3.74 7.00 6.49
C LEU A 88 -3.99 6.28 5.18
N GLU A 89 -5.09 5.55 5.07
CA GLU A 89 -5.48 4.92 3.80
C GLU A 89 -6.31 5.89 2.95
N PHE A 90 -5.94 5.98 1.68
CA PHE A 90 -6.66 6.74 0.67
C PHE A 90 -7.11 5.82 -0.46
N VAL A 91 -8.33 6.03 -0.94
CA VAL A 91 -8.97 5.19 -1.96
C VAL A 91 -9.47 6.06 -3.10
N TYR A 92 -9.19 5.65 -4.33
CA TYR A 92 -9.72 6.27 -5.53
C TYR A 92 -10.98 5.53 -6.01
N THR A 93 -12.07 6.27 -6.23
CA THR A 93 -13.36 5.73 -6.63
C THR A 93 -13.86 6.28 -7.97
N GLY A 94 -13.03 7.04 -8.68
CA GLY A 94 -13.34 7.65 -9.96
C GLY A 94 -13.03 6.76 -11.16
N GLU A 95 -13.16 7.33 -12.34
CA GLU A 95 -12.81 6.71 -13.62
C GLU A 95 -11.32 6.94 -13.94
N LYS A 96 -10.85 6.35 -15.07
CA LYS A 96 -9.47 6.58 -15.55
C LYS A 96 -9.17 8.07 -15.71
N MET A 97 -8.00 8.45 -15.24
CA MET A 97 -7.52 9.83 -15.29
C MET A 97 -6.80 10.12 -16.60
N ASN A 98 -7.12 11.24 -17.22
CA ASN A 98 -6.35 11.73 -18.35
C ASN A 98 -5.04 12.36 -17.89
N PHE A 99 -3.96 12.06 -18.60
CA PHE A 99 -2.68 12.75 -18.52
C PHE A 99 -1.95 12.62 -19.87
N GLU A 100 -1.07 13.55 -20.13
CA GLU A 100 -0.23 13.57 -21.31
C GLU A 100 1.23 13.53 -20.89
N LEU A 101 2.05 12.80 -21.64
CA LEU A 101 3.50 12.81 -21.51
C LEU A 101 4.04 13.95 -22.38
N GLN A 102 5.11 14.59 -21.92
CA GLN A 102 5.87 15.50 -22.76
C GLN A 102 6.48 14.75 -23.94
N ASP A 103 6.73 15.47 -25.04
CA ASP A 103 7.33 14.88 -26.24
C ASP A 103 8.67 14.20 -25.90
N GLY A 104 8.82 12.96 -26.37
CA GLY A 104 9.97 12.12 -26.10
C GLY A 104 9.99 11.43 -24.73
N PHE A 105 9.06 11.74 -23.83
CA PHE A 105 8.94 11.01 -22.57
C PHE A 105 8.23 9.68 -22.79
N LYS A 106 8.63 8.65 -22.04
CA LYS A 106 8.02 7.32 -22.11
C LYS A 106 7.95 6.65 -20.75
N MET A 107 7.00 5.74 -20.61
CA MET A 107 6.89 4.87 -19.44
C MET A 107 7.22 3.44 -19.82
N LYS A 108 7.94 2.73 -18.97
CA LYS A 108 8.23 1.30 -19.10
C LYS A 108 8.34 0.64 -17.75
N LYS A 109 8.08 -0.68 -17.70
CA LYS A 109 8.34 -1.48 -16.50
C LYS A 109 9.84 -1.49 -16.22
N LEU A 110 10.17 -1.36 -14.94
CA LEU A 110 11.54 -1.52 -14.45
C LEU A 110 11.78 -2.99 -14.11
N ASP A 111 12.95 -3.49 -14.46
CA ASP A 111 13.45 -4.82 -14.12
C ASP A 111 14.63 -4.72 -13.14
N LEU A 112 15.25 -5.84 -12.83
CA LEU A 112 16.38 -5.92 -11.90
C LEU A 112 17.60 -5.06 -12.29
N SER A 113 17.75 -4.67 -13.56
CA SER A 113 18.85 -3.77 -13.98
C SER A 113 18.73 -2.37 -13.38
N TYR A 114 17.53 -2.01 -12.87
CA TYR A 114 17.26 -0.73 -12.20
C TYR A 114 17.39 -0.81 -10.67
N PHE A 115 17.80 -1.96 -10.11
CA PHE A 115 17.84 -2.16 -8.67
C PHE A 115 18.63 -1.08 -7.93
N ASP A 116 19.84 -0.80 -8.37
CA ASP A 116 20.74 0.15 -7.67
C ASP A 116 20.16 1.57 -7.62
N ILE A 117 19.53 2.03 -8.72
CA ILE A 117 18.93 3.37 -8.75
C ILE A 117 17.63 3.43 -7.94
N VAL A 118 16.82 2.36 -7.95
CA VAL A 118 15.61 2.28 -7.10
C VAL A 118 16.02 2.23 -5.63
N ARG A 119 16.97 1.38 -5.26
CA ARG A 119 17.48 1.25 -3.88
C ARG A 119 18.05 2.55 -3.34
N LYS A 120 18.80 3.28 -4.17
CA LYS A 120 19.37 4.58 -3.81
C LYS A 120 18.30 5.63 -3.45
N ASN A 121 17.12 5.56 -4.05
CA ASN A 121 16.09 6.59 -3.92
C ASN A 121 14.90 6.14 -3.07
N TYR A 122 14.70 4.83 -2.84
CA TYR A 122 13.61 4.27 -2.05
C TYR A 122 14.17 3.53 -0.82
N HIS A 123 13.86 4.02 0.38
CA HIS A 123 14.44 3.56 1.64
C HIS A 123 13.44 2.86 2.58
N LEU A 124 12.16 2.77 2.18
CA LEU A 124 11.08 2.21 3.02
C LEU A 124 10.96 0.68 2.97
N ALA A 125 11.87 0.01 2.26
CA ALA A 125 11.88 -1.45 2.15
C ALA A 125 13.31 -1.97 2.04
N ASP A 126 13.51 -3.26 2.31
CA ASP A 126 14.79 -3.94 2.17
C ASP A 126 15.11 -4.31 0.71
N ASP A 127 16.31 -4.85 0.51
CA ASP A 127 16.81 -5.20 -0.81
C ASP A 127 16.03 -6.34 -1.47
N GLU A 128 15.61 -7.33 -0.69
CA GLU A 128 14.87 -8.50 -1.18
C GLU A 128 13.49 -8.07 -1.67
N TYR A 129 12.81 -7.23 -0.91
CA TYR A 129 11.54 -6.65 -1.29
C TYR A 129 11.64 -5.88 -2.61
N ILE A 130 12.60 -4.95 -2.73
CA ILE A 130 12.79 -4.15 -3.95
C ILE A 130 13.07 -5.04 -5.16
N LYS A 131 13.96 -6.04 -5.02
CA LYS A 131 14.26 -6.99 -6.09
C LYS A 131 13.03 -7.77 -6.53
N ASN A 132 12.22 -8.25 -5.58
CA ASN A 132 10.99 -8.95 -5.89
C ASN A 132 9.99 -8.06 -6.65
N ARG A 133 9.80 -6.80 -6.25
CA ARG A 133 8.92 -5.87 -6.96
C ARG A 133 9.40 -5.57 -8.38
N LEU A 134 10.71 -5.46 -8.60
CA LEU A 134 11.30 -5.25 -9.91
C LEU A 134 11.17 -6.51 -10.80
N ASP A 135 11.54 -7.67 -10.29
CA ASP A 135 11.48 -8.94 -11.03
C ASP A 135 10.05 -9.29 -11.44
N GLY A 136 9.09 -9.04 -10.57
CA GLY A 136 7.66 -9.22 -10.86
C GLY A 136 7.06 -8.19 -11.82
N GLY A 137 7.81 -7.15 -12.22
CA GLY A 137 7.33 -6.07 -13.10
C GLY A 137 6.26 -5.19 -12.47
N PHE A 138 6.30 -5.04 -11.14
CA PHE A 138 5.36 -4.23 -10.36
C PHE A 138 5.76 -2.75 -10.26
N VAL A 139 6.90 -2.37 -10.81
CA VAL A 139 7.41 -0.99 -10.79
C VAL A 139 7.46 -0.43 -12.21
N THR A 140 6.89 0.76 -12.41
CA THR A 140 6.90 1.49 -13.68
C THR A 140 7.76 2.74 -13.53
N GLY A 141 8.70 2.94 -14.44
CA GLY A 141 9.53 4.13 -14.53
C GLY A 141 9.06 5.09 -15.61
N LEU A 142 9.18 6.37 -15.35
CA LEU A 142 9.06 7.45 -16.32
C LEU A 142 10.45 7.87 -16.77
N PHE A 143 10.67 8.00 -18.09
CA PHE A 143 11.93 8.37 -18.71
C PHE A 143 11.75 9.60 -19.57
N ASP A 144 12.76 10.46 -19.60
CA ASP A 144 12.80 11.63 -20.46
C ASP A 144 13.27 11.30 -21.89
N ASN A 145 13.41 12.32 -22.70
CA ASN A 145 13.75 12.24 -24.13
C ASN A 145 15.20 11.76 -24.41
N ILE A 146 16.07 11.72 -23.41
CA ILE A 146 17.43 11.15 -23.48
C ILE A 146 17.59 9.84 -22.71
N ASP A 147 16.47 9.21 -22.38
CA ASP A 147 16.38 7.92 -21.67
C ASP A 147 16.86 7.96 -20.20
N SER A 148 16.85 9.14 -19.56
CA SER A 148 17.14 9.27 -18.13
C SER A 148 15.88 8.95 -17.29
N LEU A 149 16.06 8.22 -16.19
CA LEU A 149 14.97 7.92 -15.28
C LEU A 149 14.55 9.19 -14.51
N VAL A 150 13.31 9.63 -14.73
CA VAL A 150 12.69 10.81 -14.10
C VAL A 150 12.08 10.47 -12.74
N GLY A 151 11.55 9.26 -12.62
CA GLY A 151 10.92 8.76 -11.41
C GLY A 151 10.27 7.41 -11.65
N PHE A 152 9.73 6.82 -10.61
CA PHE A 152 9.04 5.55 -10.68
C PHE A 152 7.87 5.47 -9.70
N VAL A 153 6.97 4.55 -9.94
CA VAL A 153 5.84 4.20 -9.09
C VAL A 153 5.62 2.69 -9.14
N GLY A 154 5.24 2.10 -8.04
CA GLY A 154 5.04 0.65 -7.96
C GLY A 154 3.77 0.25 -7.24
N GLU A 155 3.71 -1.05 -6.94
CA GLU A 155 2.67 -1.69 -6.15
C GLU A 155 3.29 -2.55 -5.06
N HIS A 156 2.76 -2.46 -3.86
CA HIS A 156 3.11 -3.31 -2.73
C HIS A 156 2.50 -4.71 -2.86
N TYR A 157 2.94 -5.66 -2.01
CA TYR A 157 2.46 -7.05 -2.04
C TYR A 157 0.95 -7.15 -1.86
N GLU A 158 0.42 -6.37 -0.94
CA GLU A 158 -1.01 -6.34 -0.61
C GLU A 158 -1.86 -5.63 -1.67
N GLY A 159 -1.22 -5.07 -2.72
CA GLY A 159 -1.90 -4.38 -3.81
C GLY A 159 -2.00 -2.87 -3.67
N ALA A 160 -1.49 -2.28 -2.60
CA ALA A 160 -1.45 -0.83 -2.43
C ALA A 160 -0.53 -0.18 -3.47
N MET A 161 -0.97 0.95 -4.04
CA MET A 161 -0.10 1.82 -4.81
C MET A 161 0.97 2.41 -3.89
N GLY A 162 2.22 2.43 -4.34
CA GLY A 162 3.33 2.94 -3.54
C GLY A 162 4.63 2.97 -4.30
N MET A 163 5.75 2.95 -3.58
CA MET A 163 7.08 3.09 -4.18
C MET A 163 7.20 4.30 -5.12
N LEU A 164 6.46 5.40 -4.82
CA LEU A 164 6.49 6.60 -5.66
C LEU A 164 7.69 7.46 -5.31
N GLU A 165 8.59 7.62 -6.29
CA GLU A 165 9.73 8.52 -6.19
C GLU A 165 9.93 9.31 -7.47
N VAL A 166 10.28 10.59 -7.31
CA VAL A 166 10.74 11.46 -8.40
C VAL A 166 12.17 11.87 -8.12
N MET A 167 13.07 11.67 -9.10
CA MET A 167 14.48 12.01 -8.97
C MET A 167 14.64 13.49 -8.59
N PRO A 168 15.59 13.83 -7.70
CA PRO A 168 15.71 15.18 -7.12
C PRO A 168 15.68 16.30 -8.17
N GLU A 169 16.39 16.13 -9.29
CA GLU A 169 16.49 17.08 -10.39
C GLU A 169 15.18 17.30 -11.19
N TYR A 170 14.23 16.38 -11.05
CA TYR A 170 12.93 16.42 -11.73
C TYR A 170 11.76 16.79 -10.81
N ARG A 171 12.02 16.99 -9.50
CA ARG A 171 10.97 17.34 -8.52
C ARG A 171 10.31 18.67 -8.84
N LYS A 172 9.10 18.89 -8.29
CA LYS A 172 8.28 20.10 -8.44
C LYS A 172 7.87 20.44 -9.89
N ARG A 173 7.89 19.46 -10.80
CA ARG A 173 7.48 19.61 -12.21
C ARG A 173 6.22 18.80 -12.55
N GLY A 174 5.54 18.23 -11.56
CA GLY A 174 4.29 17.47 -11.76
C GLY A 174 4.46 15.97 -12.08
N TYR A 175 5.68 15.46 -12.19
CA TYR A 175 5.92 14.07 -12.58
C TYR A 175 5.39 13.04 -11.56
N GLY A 176 5.39 13.35 -10.27
CA GLY A 176 4.74 12.49 -9.26
C GLY A 176 3.24 12.33 -9.53
N THR A 177 2.56 13.41 -9.92
CA THR A 177 1.15 13.36 -10.32
C THR A 177 0.92 12.48 -11.54
N ILE A 178 1.82 12.53 -12.54
CA ILE A 178 1.73 11.73 -13.76
C ILE A 178 1.95 10.24 -13.43
N LEU A 179 2.96 9.93 -12.63
CA LEU A 179 3.26 8.55 -12.18
C LEU A 179 2.10 7.94 -11.38
N GLU A 180 1.54 8.70 -10.43
CA GLU A 180 0.39 8.24 -9.63
C GLU A 180 -0.86 8.01 -10.49
N LYS A 181 -1.17 8.93 -11.43
CA LYS A 181 -2.26 8.74 -12.40
C LYS A 181 -2.08 7.49 -13.24
N GLN A 182 -0.85 7.21 -13.69
CA GLN A 182 -0.54 5.98 -14.40
C GLN A 182 -0.83 4.75 -13.56
N ARG A 183 -0.41 4.75 -12.27
CA ARG A 183 -0.65 3.62 -11.37
C ARG A 183 -2.14 3.43 -11.09
N ILE A 184 -2.88 4.51 -10.83
CA ILE A 184 -4.35 4.48 -10.69
C ILE A 184 -4.99 3.84 -11.93
N ASN A 185 -4.65 4.32 -13.12
CA ASN A 185 -5.22 3.82 -14.36
C ASN A 185 -4.89 2.35 -14.63
N GLN A 186 -3.69 1.91 -14.25
CA GLN A 186 -3.30 0.51 -14.36
C GLN A 186 -4.15 -0.36 -13.43
N THR A 187 -4.28 0.01 -12.16
CA THR A 187 -5.10 -0.72 -11.16
C THR A 187 -6.57 -0.80 -11.61
N LEU A 188 -7.13 0.30 -12.14
CA LEU A 188 -8.48 0.30 -12.70
C LEU A 188 -8.61 -0.63 -13.93
N SER A 189 -7.57 -0.72 -14.77
CA SER A 189 -7.55 -1.63 -15.93
C SER A 189 -7.54 -3.10 -15.52
N GLU A 190 -7.03 -3.40 -14.35
CA GLU A 190 -7.04 -4.72 -13.72
C GLU A 190 -8.38 -5.01 -13.00
N HIS A 191 -9.37 -4.11 -13.13
CA HIS A 191 -10.66 -4.16 -12.44
C HIS A 191 -10.52 -4.18 -10.90
N ARG A 192 -9.49 -3.53 -10.38
CA ARG A 192 -9.19 -3.40 -8.96
C ARG A 192 -9.48 -1.98 -8.46
N THR A 193 -9.53 -1.83 -7.16
CA THR A 193 -9.72 -0.52 -6.51
C THR A 193 -8.37 0.10 -6.19
N PRO A 194 -7.99 1.25 -6.78
CA PRO A 194 -6.74 1.91 -6.43
C PRO A 194 -6.79 2.45 -5.00
N TYR A 195 -5.81 2.08 -4.18
CA TYR A 195 -5.64 2.60 -2.83
C TYR A 195 -4.16 2.73 -2.49
N CYS A 196 -3.84 3.57 -1.52
CA CYS A 196 -2.49 3.72 -0.98
C CYS A 196 -2.53 3.97 0.53
N ASN A 197 -1.43 3.64 1.19
CA ASN A 197 -1.19 3.93 2.59
C ASN A 197 -0.14 5.04 2.70
N VAL A 198 -0.51 6.15 3.32
CA VAL A 198 0.37 7.33 3.50
C VAL A 198 0.80 7.41 4.94
N LEU A 199 2.10 7.38 5.19
CA LEU A 199 2.68 7.51 6.53
C LEU A 199 2.24 8.84 7.17
N TYR A 200 1.93 8.82 8.45
CA TYR A 200 1.64 10.04 9.20
C TYR A 200 2.78 11.07 9.05
N GLY A 201 2.41 12.32 8.74
CA GLY A 201 3.37 13.41 8.57
C GLY A 201 4.04 13.48 7.20
N ASN A 202 3.71 12.60 6.23
CA ASN A 202 4.17 12.74 4.86
C ASN A 202 3.26 13.71 4.07
N ASP A 203 3.42 15.02 4.35
CA ASP A 203 2.57 16.07 3.79
C ASP A 203 2.59 16.09 2.27
N ALA A 204 3.73 15.83 1.64
CA ALA A 204 3.84 15.82 0.18
C ALA A 204 2.97 14.73 -0.46
N SER A 205 2.93 13.54 0.15
CA SER A 205 2.05 12.45 -0.30
C SER A 205 0.59 12.78 -0.01
N LEU A 206 0.27 13.34 1.17
CA LEU A 206 -1.10 13.75 1.53
C LEU A 206 -1.66 14.77 0.52
N GLU A 207 -0.89 15.81 0.20
CA GLU A 207 -1.27 16.81 -0.80
C GLU A 207 -1.51 16.18 -2.18
N LEU A 208 -0.66 15.21 -2.58
CA LEU A 208 -0.81 14.52 -3.85
C LEU A 208 -2.11 13.71 -3.89
N GLN A 209 -2.43 12.95 -2.84
CA GLN A 209 -3.65 12.15 -2.79
C GLN A 209 -4.91 13.03 -2.84
N HIS A 210 -4.93 14.12 -2.08
CA HIS A 210 -6.03 15.09 -2.14
C HIS A 210 -6.17 15.74 -3.52
N LYS A 211 -5.07 16.15 -4.14
CA LYS A 211 -5.06 16.71 -5.50
C LYS A 211 -5.61 15.74 -6.54
N LEU A 212 -5.36 14.46 -6.39
CA LEU A 212 -5.86 13.41 -7.28
C LEU A 212 -7.29 12.97 -6.96
N GLY A 213 -7.90 13.51 -5.90
CA GLY A 213 -9.28 13.22 -5.52
C GLY A 213 -9.46 11.86 -4.84
N LEU A 214 -8.39 11.27 -4.28
CA LEU A 214 -8.53 10.11 -3.43
C LEU A 214 -9.23 10.50 -2.13
N LYS A 215 -10.06 9.60 -1.62
CA LYS A 215 -10.81 9.78 -0.38
C LYS A 215 -10.12 9.06 0.76
N LYS A 216 -9.84 9.79 1.84
CA LYS A 216 -9.35 9.19 3.08
C LYS A 216 -10.44 8.29 3.67
N THR A 217 -10.08 7.07 4.12
CA THR A 217 -10.97 6.20 4.89
C THR A 217 -11.06 6.67 6.35
N SER A 218 -12.09 6.25 7.08
CA SER A 218 -12.27 6.59 8.49
C SER A 218 -11.35 5.76 9.40
N LEU A 219 -10.98 4.56 8.98
CA LEU A 219 -10.07 3.68 9.71
C LEU A 219 -8.64 3.84 9.20
N ASP A 220 -7.75 4.13 10.11
CA ASP A 220 -6.31 4.12 9.82
C ASP A 220 -5.81 2.69 9.62
N THR A 221 -4.73 2.55 8.88
CA THR A 221 -4.03 1.28 8.67
C THR A 221 -2.80 1.23 9.54
N TRP A 222 -2.51 0.06 10.11
CA TRP A 222 -1.31 -0.17 10.88
C TRP A 222 -0.59 -1.38 10.32
N TRP A 223 0.71 -1.19 10.02
CA TRP A 223 1.63 -2.29 9.84
C TRP A 223 2.30 -2.57 11.16
N VAL A 224 2.22 -3.82 11.63
CA VAL A 224 2.76 -4.25 12.92
C VAL A 224 3.62 -5.48 12.66
N TRP A 225 4.87 -5.41 13.05
CA TRP A 225 5.87 -6.45 12.82
C TRP A 225 6.57 -6.87 14.12
N ARG A 226 7.12 -8.08 14.09
CA ARG A 226 7.87 -8.59 15.22
C ARG A 226 9.21 -7.84 15.32
N ARG A 227 9.54 -7.37 16.52
CA ARG A 227 10.83 -6.72 16.80
C ARG A 227 11.97 -7.67 16.49
N GLU A 228 13.02 -7.17 15.86
CA GLU A 228 14.27 -7.91 15.74
C GLU A 228 14.85 -8.18 17.14
N LYS A 229 15.31 -9.41 17.35
CA LYS A 229 16.02 -9.72 18.59
C LYS A 229 17.36 -8.98 18.55
N SER A 230 17.54 -8.00 19.44
CA SER A 230 18.82 -7.35 19.69
C SER A 230 19.88 -8.34 20.21
#